data_65f1cb2ae1a229113ea744ae65d67351
#
_entry.id   65f1cb2ae1a229113ea744ae65d67351
#
_cell.length_a   1.000
_cell.length_b   1.000
_cell.length_c   1.000
_cell.angle_alpha   90.00
_cell.angle_beta   90.00
_cell.angle_gamma   90.00
#
_symmetry.space_group_name_H-M   'P 1'
#
loop_
_entity.id
_entity.type
_entity.pdbx_description
1 polymer ?
#
loop_
_entity_poly.entity_id
_entity_poly.type
_entity_poly.pdbx_seq_one_letter_code
_entity_poly.pdbx_strand_id
1 'polypeptide(L)'
;MEEGKIGSEYRADLSVKANLKPSSKTDQLSDTVDYVHLNKIVKEEMAVRTKLLETVADLILDRILLEIPLVNKAKIKVSKLNPPIGGNVEMVSIIMERER
;
A
#
# COMPACT_ATOMS: atom_id res chain seq x y z
N MET A 1 -16.23 -10.22 -8.21
CA MET A 1 -16.34 -10.01 -7.48
C MET A 1 -16.23 -9.71 -6.64
N GLU A 2 -16.54 -9.30 -6.41
CA GLU A 2 -16.36 -9.00 -5.48
C GLU A 2 -16.24 -9.67 -4.45
N GLU A 3 -16.03 -10.56 -4.47
CA GLU A 3 -15.92 -11.43 -3.50
C GLU A 3 -15.09 -10.96 -2.42
N GLY A 4 -14.19 -10.11 -2.60
CA GLY A 4 -13.43 -9.47 -1.56
C GLY A 4 -14.28 -8.74 -0.57
N LYS A 5 -15.55 -8.63 -0.84
CA LYS A 5 -16.45 -7.87 0.01
C LYS A 5 -17.24 -8.70 1.00
N ILE A 6 -17.04 -10.00 0.98
CA ILE A 6 -17.75 -10.85 1.92
C ILE A 6 -17.23 -10.55 3.32
N GLY A 7 -18.06 -9.96 4.14
CA GLY A 7 -17.74 -9.66 5.53
C GLY A 7 -16.97 -8.38 5.77
N SER A 8 -16.22 -7.87 4.80
CA SER A 8 -15.48 -6.64 5.00
C SER A 8 -14.88 -6.13 3.72
N GLU A 9 -14.59 -4.84 3.72
CA GLU A 9 -13.85 -4.18 2.66
C GLU A 9 -12.54 -3.69 3.22
N TYR A 10 -11.57 -3.54 2.34
CA TYR A 10 -10.25 -3.05 2.72
C TYR A 10 -9.92 -1.78 1.96
N ARG A 11 -9.12 -0.95 2.60
CA ARG A 11 -8.64 0.28 1.99
C ARG A 11 -7.17 0.42 2.29
N ALA A 12 -6.39 0.83 1.30
CA ALA A 12 -4.97 1.09 1.49
C ALA A 12 -4.66 2.52 1.05
N ASP A 13 -3.99 3.25 1.93
CA ASP A 13 -3.51 4.60 1.67
C ASP A 13 -1.99 4.56 1.73
N LEU A 14 -1.33 4.90 0.64
CA LEU A 14 0.12 4.77 0.51
C LEU A 14 0.75 6.13 0.28
N SER A 15 1.84 6.40 1.01
CA SER A 15 2.68 7.58 0.78
C SER A 15 4.10 7.11 0.58
N VAL A 16 4.80 7.70 -0.37
CA VAL A 16 6.20 7.37 -0.61
C VAL A 16 7.01 8.65 -0.68
N LYS A 17 8.28 8.55 -0.26
CA LYS A 17 9.24 9.62 -0.39
C LYS A 17 10.34 9.12 -1.31
N ALA A 18 10.61 9.89 -2.35
CA ALA A 18 11.56 9.49 -3.38
C ALA A 18 12.36 10.69 -3.86
N ASN A 19 13.47 10.41 -4.54
CA ASN A 19 14.24 11.49 -5.16
C ASN A 19 13.61 11.82 -6.51
N LEU A 20 12.86 12.90 -6.57
CA LEU A 20 12.14 13.30 -7.78
C LEU A 20 12.84 14.42 -8.56
N LYS A 21 14.07 14.80 -8.18
CA LYS A 21 14.81 15.82 -8.89
C LYS A 21 15.00 15.49 -10.37
N PRO A 22 15.40 14.29 -10.75
CA PRO A 22 15.56 13.98 -12.17
C PRO A 22 14.28 14.16 -12.96
N SER A 23 13.15 13.64 -12.47
CA SER A 23 11.89 13.73 -13.19
C SER A 23 11.37 15.15 -13.28
N SER A 24 11.65 15.98 -12.26
CA SER A 24 11.20 17.38 -12.28
C SER A 24 11.93 18.20 -13.33
N LYS A 25 13.08 17.70 -13.84
CA LYS A 25 13.86 18.38 -14.88
C LYS A 25 13.64 17.78 -16.24
N THR A 26 13.48 16.47 -16.33
CA THR A 26 13.42 15.75 -17.61
C THR A 26 12.00 15.43 -18.05
N ASP A 27 11.06 15.38 -17.09
CA ASP A 27 9.67 14.98 -17.34
C ASP A 27 9.60 13.58 -17.99
N GLN A 28 10.52 12.69 -17.61
CA GLN A 28 10.57 11.32 -18.13
C GLN A 28 10.04 10.35 -17.09
N LEU A 29 9.16 9.43 -17.50
CA LEU A 29 8.60 8.42 -16.60
C LEU A 29 9.69 7.54 -15.98
N SER A 30 10.76 7.28 -16.74
CA SER A 30 11.87 6.46 -16.23
C SER A 30 12.59 7.10 -15.05
N ASP A 31 12.41 8.42 -14.84
CA ASP A 31 13.09 9.17 -13.79
C ASP A 31 12.20 9.41 -12.58
N THR A 32 11.04 8.82 -12.55
CA THR A 32 10.11 9.00 -11.44
C THR A 32 9.56 7.67 -10.95
N VAL A 33 8.76 7.73 -9.89
CA VAL A 33 8.07 6.56 -9.36
C VAL A 33 6.85 6.30 -10.22
N ASP A 34 6.73 5.05 -10.70
CA ASP A 34 5.61 4.65 -11.53
C ASP A 34 4.40 4.30 -10.65
N TYR A 35 3.39 5.12 -10.69
CA TYR A 35 2.18 4.91 -9.88
C TYR A 35 1.44 3.64 -10.27
N VAL A 36 1.53 3.23 -11.53
CA VAL A 36 0.91 1.99 -11.98
C VAL A 36 1.57 0.80 -11.28
N HIS A 37 2.90 0.84 -11.16
CA HIS A 37 3.64 -0.20 -10.47
C HIS A 37 3.28 -0.23 -8.97
N LEU A 38 3.21 0.93 -8.33
CA LEU A 38 2.80 1.01 -6.93
C LEU A 38 1.41 0.42 -6.72
N ASN A 39 0.48 0.79 -7.58
CA ASN A 39 -0.89 0.30 -7.49
C ASN A 39 -0.96 -1.21 -7.68
N LYS A 40 -0.15 -1.74 -8.59
CA LYS A 40 -0.09 -3.18 -8.85
C LYS A 40 0.38 -3.94 -7.61
N ILE A 41 1.43 -3.44 -6.95
CA ILE A 41 1.94 -4.07 -5.73
C ILE A 41 0.85 -4.12 -4.66
N VAL A 42 0.22 -2.98 -4.40
CA VAL A 42 -0.83 -2.90 -3.38
C VAL A 42 -1.97 -3.86 -3.71
N LYS A 43 -2.40 -3.84 -4.96
CA LYS A 43 -3.53 -4.64 -5.39
C LYS A 43 -3.26 -6.14 -5.26
N GLU A 44 -2.06 -6.57 -5.64
CA GLU A 44 -1.69 -7.98 -5.57
C GLU A 44 -1.63 -8.47 -4.12
N GLU A 45 -1.02 -7.67 -3.24
CA GLU A 45 -0.92 -8.08 -1.84
C GLU A 45 -2.26 -8.02 -1.12
N MET A 46 -3.07 -7.03 -1.44
CA MET A 46 -4.39 -6.90 -0.83
C MET A 46 -5.36 -7.99 -1.27
N ALA A 47 -5.06 -8.68 -2.36
CA ALA A 47 -5.94 -9.73 -2.86
C ALA A 47 -5.89 -11.00 -2.02
N VAL A 48 -4.87 -11.16 -1.17
CA VAL A 48 -4.72 -12.35 -0.34
C VAL A 48 -5.44 -12.12 0.99
N ARG A 49 -6.57 -12.81 1.17
CA ARG A 49 -7.50 -12.52 2.27
C ARG A 49 -7.17 -13.15 3.59
N THR A 50 -6.33 -14.15 3.59
CA THR A 50 -6.01 -14.86 4.84
C THR A 50 -4.94 -14.18 5.65
N LYS A 51 -4.32 -13.12 5.11
CA LYS A 51 -3.22 -12.45 5.79
C LYS A 51 -3.76 -11.42 6.78
N LEU A 52 -3.03 -11.26 7.87
CA LEU A 52 -3.28 -10.16 8.80
C LEU A 52 -2.95 -8.83 8.13
N LEU A 53 -3.59 -7.75 8.59
CA LEU A 53 -3.32 -6.43 8.04
C LEU A 53 -1.85 -6.07 8.14
N GLU A 54 -1.21 -6.40 9.26
CA GLU A 54 0.21 -6.16 9.47
C GLU A 54 1.08 -6.89 8.45
N THR A 55 0.70 -8.13 8.15
CA THR A 55 1.45 -8.94 7.18
C THR A 55 1.34 -8.34 5.79
N VAL A 56 0.13 -7.92 5.41
CA VAL A 56 -0.10 -7.31 4.10
C VAL A 56 0.71 -6.02 3.99
N ALA A 57 0.64 -5.16 5.02
CA ALA A 57 1.36 -3.90 5.02
C ALA A 57 2.87 -4.12 4.91
N ASP A 58 3.40 -5.09 5.65
CA ASP A 58 4.81 -5.41 5.65
C ASP A 58 5.28 -5.86 4.26
N LEU A 59 4.50 -6.74 3.63
CA LEU A 59 4.83 -7.24 2.29
C LEU A 59 4.77 -6.14 1.24
N ILE A 60 3.80 -5.24 1.34
CA ILE A 60 3.70 -4.11 0.42
C ILE A 60 4.94 -3.23 0.54
N LEU A 61 5.33 -2.89 1.77
CA LEU A 61 6.50 -2.05 2.00
C LEU A 61 7.78 -2.72 1.50
N ASP A 62 7.94 -4.02 1.76
CA ASP A 62 9.09 -4.77 1.27
C ASP A 62 9.18 -4.73 -0.25
N ARG A 63 8.07 -4.98 -0.92
CA ARG A 63 8.07 -5.00 -2.38
C ARG A 63 8.36 -3.63 -2.97
N ILE A 64 7.81 -2.57 -2.35
CA ILE A 64 8.05 -1.21 -2.84
C ILE A 64 9.54 -0.87 -2.78
N LEU A 65 10.17 -1.13 -1.65
CA LEU A 65 11.59 -0.81 -1.51
C LEU A 65 12.47 -1.71 -2.36
N LEU A 66 12.05 -2.94 -2.60
CA LEU A 66 12.80 -3.87 -3.44
C LEU A 66 12.65 -3.56 -4.92
N GLU A 67 11.43 -3.30 -5.37
CA GLU A 67 11.11 -3.18 -6.79
C GLU A 67 11.24 -1.76 -7.34
N ILE A 68 11.20 -0.76 -6.46
CA ILE A 68 11.24 0.64 -6.88
C ILE A 68 12.42 1.34 -6.19
N PRO A 69 13.60 1.29 -6.79
CA PRO A 69 14.81 1.82 -6.12
C PRO A 69 14.77 3.31 -5.80
N LEU A 70 13.96 4.09 -6.52
CA LEU A 70 13.85 5.52 -6.27
C LEU A 70 13.18 5.84 -4.94
N VAL A 71 12.43 4.91 -4.37
CA VAL A 71 11.71 5.14 -3.12
C VAL A 71 12.68 5.00 -1.96
N ASN A 72 12.77 6.04 -1.15
CA ASN A 72 13.61 6.05 0.04
C ASN A 72 12.83 5.67 1.30
N LYS A 73 11.55 6.01 1.33
CA LYS A 73 10.70 5.76 2.48
C LYS A 73 9.28 5.50 1.99
N ALA A 74 8.62 4.55 2.60
CA ALA A 74 7.22 4.25 2.29
C ALA A 74 6.43 4.13 3.58
N LYS A 75 5.21 4.64 3.56
CA LYS A 75 4.29 4.58 4.68
C LYS A 75 2.95 4.10 4.14
N ILE A 76 2.37 3.11 4.79
CA ILE A 76 1.09 2.58 4.36
C ILE A 76 0.12 2.51 5.54
N LYS A 77 -1.12 2.88 5.27
CA LYS A 77 -2.23 2.69 6.19
C LYS A 77 -3.16 1.69 5.55
N VAL A 78 -3.33 0.54 6.19
CA VAL A 78 -4.25 -0.49 5.73
C VAL A 78 -5.42 -0.54 6.68
N SER A 79 -6.62 -0.44 6.13
CA SER A 79 -7.84 -0.38 6.93
C SER A 79 -8.77 -1.50 6.53
N LYS A 80 -9.46 -2.04 7.53
CA LYS A 80 -10.54 -2.98 7.33
C LYS A 80 -11.81 -2.25 7.70
N LEU A 81 -12.70 -2.08 6.74
CA LEU A 81 -13.93 -1.34 6.92
C LEU A 81 -15.01 -2.26 7.48
N ASN A 82 -15.80 -1.73 8.39
CA ASN A 82 -16.90 -2.47 9.00
C ASN A 82 -16.49 -3.85 9.52
N PRO A 83 -15.47 -3.91 10.40
CA PRO A 83 -15.00 -5.20 10.89
C PRO A 83 -16.06 -5.89 11.71
N PRO A 84 -16.17 -7.22 11.64
CA PRO A 84 -17.20 -7.97 12.39
C PRO A 84 -16.77 -8.21 13.84
N ILE A 85 -16.50 -7.14 14.58
CA ILE A 85 -16.04 -7.25 15.97
C ILE A 85 -17.07 -6.76 16.99
N GLY A 86 -18.28 -6.49 16.51
CA GLY A 86 -19.35 -6.00 17.38
C GLY A 86 -19.25 -4.51 17.62
N GLY A 87 -20.38 -3.90 18.03
CA GLY A 87 -20.43 -2.47 18.27
C GLY A 87 -20.44 -1.68 16.97
N ASN A 88 -20.30 -0.36 17.12
CA ASN A 88 -20.34 0.57 15.99
C ASN A 88 -18.93 0.98 15.57
N VAL A 89 -18.15 0.04 15.11
CA VAL A 89 -16.79 0.31 14.64
C VAL A 89 -16.82 0.43 13.14
N GLU A 90 -16.49 1.60 12.60
CA GLU A 90 -16.50 1.84 11.16
C GLU A 90 -15.30 1.23 10.48
N MET A 91 -14.14 1.27 11.12
CA MET A 91 -12.95 0.64 10.56
C MET A 91 -11.88 0.43 11.61
N VAL A 92 -11.00 -0.49 11.31
CA VAL A 92 -9.77 -0.71 12.08
C VAL A 92 -8.63 -0.52 11.12
N SER A 93 -7.63 0.25 11.53
CA SER A 93 -6.50 0.58 10.66
C SER A 93 -5.18 0.27 11.35
N ILE A 94 -4.19 -0.09 10.55
CA ILE A 94 -2.81 -0.14 11.01
C ILE A 94 -1.98 0.75 10.09
N ILE A 95 -0.92 1.33 10.64
CA ILE A 95 -0.02 2.20 9.90
C ILE A 95 1.39 1.67 10.10
N MET A 96 2.10 1.48 9.00
CA MET A 96 3.48 1.03 9.05
C MET A 96 4.34 1.88 8.13
N GLU A 97 5.59 2.08 8.53
CA GLU A 97 6.56 2.81 7.72
C GLU A 97 7.80 1.97 7.56
N ARG A 98 8.50 2.19 6.46
CA ARG A 98 9.81 1.61 6.26
C ARG A 98 10.67 2.58 5.48
N GLU A 99 11.91 2.73 5.94
CA GLU A 99 12.89 3.60 5.32
C GLU A 99 14.04 2.73 4.83
N ARG A 100 14.57 3.10 3.65
CA ARG A 100 15.70 2.36 3.08
C ARG A 100 16.98 2.59 3.87
#